data_366e9759e0b44668dbeefb3d4190477b
#
_entry.id   366e9759e0b44668dbeefb3d4190477b
#
_cell.length_a   1.000
_cell.length_b   1.000
_cell.length_c   1.000
_cell.angle_alpha   90.00
_cell.angle_beta   90.00
_cell.angle_gamma   90.00
#
_symmetry.space_group_name_H-M   'P 1'
#
loop_
_entity.id
_entity.type
_entity.pdbx_description
1 polymer ?
#
loop_
_entity_poly.entity_id
_entity_poly.type
_entity_poly.pdbx_seq_one_letter_code
_entity_poly.pdbx_strand_id
1 'polypeptide(L)'
;MESEKKIRITYIDIVKAIAMIGVVMVHACVNNKEIWLSTNSYLIRILSAFAMPVFFFVNGFLYKNKNIDHPVKEIVRKIKSYYFPFLAYNLFYLVFHNLFVYLHMLDAEYGNSYYGWKEYAKHFLLAITGHREFFSGALWFLGSILMVNIVYILVDYFIYKTGKTKYLLYIMGAVTFILVLAGNSGYVPSTMKLST
;
A
#
# COMPACT_ATOMS: atom_id res chain seq x y z
N MET A 1 5.06 -0.65 -36.60
CA MET A 1 4.90 -0.07 -35.26
C MET A 1 6.05 -0.57 -34.40
N GLU A 2 7.09 0.23 -34.29
CA GLU A 2 8.26 -0.09 -33.50
C GLU A 2 7.86 0.03 -32.02
N SER A 3 7.98 -1.06 -31.27
CA SER A 3 7.73 -1.10 -29.83
C SER A 3 8.76 -0.21 -29.15
N GLU A 4 8.36 0.96 -28.65
CA GLU A 4 9.20 1.79 -27.78
C GLU A 4 9.77 0.93 -26.66
N LYS A 5 11.04 0.60 -26.76
CA LYS A 5 11.77 -0.15 -25.74
C LYS A 5 11.74 0.66 -24.44
N LYS A 6 10.96 0.22 -23.47
CA LYS A 6 10.87 0.84 -22.15
C LYS A 6 12.28 0.91 -21.55
N ILE A 7 12.85 2.10 -21.44
CA ILE A 7 14.15 2.29 -20.78
C ILE A 7 13.98 1.88 -19.33
N ARG A 8 14.64 0.79 -18.95
CA ARG A 8 14.65 0.29 -17.57
C ARG A 8 15.66 1.11 -16.78
N ILE A 9 15.20 1.74 -15.70
CA ILE A 9 16.03 2.57 -14.85
C ILE A 9 16.54 1.69 -13.70
N THR A 10 17.69 1.06 -13.90
CA THR A 10 18.26 0.03 -13.03
C THR A 10 18.43 0.50 -11.58
N TYR A 11 18.84 1.74 -11.34
CA TYR A 11 19.02 2.25 -9.98
C TYR A 11 17.70 2.32 -9.20
N ILE A 12 16.57 2.57 -9.85
CA ILE A 12 15.26 2.56 -9.20
C ILE A 12 14.87 1.14 -8.78
N ASP A 13 15.20 0.14 -9.59
CA ASP A 13 14.94 -1.26 -9.24
C ASP A 13 15.80 -1.67 -8.03
N ILE A 14 17.04 -1.22 -7.96
CA ILE A 14 17.93 -1.45 -6.80
C ILE A 14 17.36 -0.79 -5.54
N VAL A 15 16.92 0.47 -5.62
CA VAL A 15 16.30 1.19 -4.49
C VAL A 15 15.06 0.47 -3.98
N LYS A 16 14.20 -0.02 -4.88
CA LYS A 16 13.03 -0.82 -4.50
C LYS A 16 13.41 -2.13 -3.82
N ALA A 17 14.45 -2.81 -4.33
CA ALA A 17 14.92 -4.06 -3.75
C ALA A 17 15.44 -3.86 -2.32
N ILE A 18 16.25 -2.83 -2.09
CA ILE A 18 16.75 -2.48 -0.76
C ILE A 18 15.59 -2.12 0.18
N ALA A 19 14.64 -1.32 -0.28
CA ALA A 19 13.45 -0.96 0.50
C ALA A 19 12.60 -2.20 0.85
N MET A 20 12.44 -3.16 -0.09
CA MET A 20 11.72 -4.40 0.15
C MET A 20 12.41 -5.26 1.22
N ILE A 21 13.74 -5.39 1.16
CA ILE A 21 14.52 -6.09 2.19
C ILE A 21 14.27 -5.42 3.55
N GLY A 22 14.31 -4.09 3.62
CA GLY A 22 14.01 -3.33 4.83
C GLY A 22 12.61 -3.63 5.38
N VAL A 23 11.58 -3.67 4.53
CA VAL A 23 10.20 -4.02 4.93
C VAL A 23 10.14 -5.43 5.52
N VAL A 24 10.75 -6.42 4.85
CA VAL A 24 10.77 -7.82 5.32
C VAL A 24 11.48 -7.91 6.68
N MET A 25 12.61 -7.25 6.83
CA MET A 25 13.35 -7.22 8.11
C MET A 25 12.52 -6.61 9.23
N VAL A 26 11.85 -5.49 8.99
CA VAL A 26 10.98 -4.84 9.98
C VAL A 26 9.86 -5.80 10.42
N HIS A 27 9.15 -6.43 9.47
CA HIS A 27 8.08 -7.37 9.80
C HIS A 27 8.58 -8.61 10.53
N ALA A 28 9.74 -9.15 10.15
CA ALA A 28 10.35 -10.28 10.85
C ALA A 28 10.72 -9.93 12.30
N CYS A 29 11.24 -8.73 12.53
CA CYS A 29 11.62 -8.27 13.87
C CYS A 29 10.40 -7.92 14.75
N VAL A 30 9.37 -7.30 14.18
CA VAL A 30 8.16 -6.91 14.94
C VAL A 30 7.39 -8.15 15.40
N ASN A 31 7.34 -9.19 14.60
CA ASN A 31 6.64 -10.43 14.94
C ASN A 31 7.38 -11.28 15.99
N ASN A 32 8.65 -10.97 16.26
CA ASN A 32 9.43 -11.67 17.30
C ASN A 32 9.68 -10.74 18.49
N LYS A 33 8.89 -10.91 19.56
CA LYS A 33 8.97 -10.08 20.78
C LYS A 33 10.37 -10.04 21.40
N GLU A 34 11.09 -11.16 21.38
CA GLU A 34 12.45 -11.25 21.93
C GLU A 34 13.45 -10.42 21.11
N ILE A 35 13.37 -10.52 19.79
CA ILE A 35 14.22 -9.72 18.89
C ILE A 35 13.85 -8.23 18.99
N TRP A 36 12.57 -7.91 19.09
CA TRP A 36 12.11 -6.52 19.26
C TRP A 36 12.64 -5.88 20.54
N LEU A 37 12.68 -6.62 21.63
CA LEU A 37 13.17 -6.14 22.94
C LEU A 37 14.69 -6.12 23.04
N SER A 38 15.40 -7.08 22.42
CA SER A 38 16.85 -7.26 22.51
C SER A 38 17.65 -6.49 21.47
N THR A 39 17.08 -6.32 20.28
CA THR A 39 17.75 -5.60 19.20
C THR A 39 17.57 -4.11 19.43
N ASN A 40 18.70 -3.42 19.61
CA ASN A 40 18.74 -1.96 19.75
C ASN A 40 17.88 -1.33 18.65
N SER A 41 16.71 -0.87 19.02
CA SER A 41 15.59 -0.56 18.11
C SER A 41 15.88 0.56 17.09
N TYR A 42 17.09 1.14 17.11
CA TYR A 42 17.50 2.21 16.18
C TYR A 42 17.50 1.73 14.73
N LEU A 43 18.09 0.57 14.43
CA LEU A 43 18.13 0.04 13.07
C LEU A 43 16.72 -0.22 12.53
N ILE A 44 15.87 -0.84 13.34
CA ILE A 44 14.48 -1.14 12.96
C ILE A 44 13.68 0.15 12.76
N ARG A 45 13.86 1.15 13.64
CA ARG A 45 13.24 2.47 13.49
C ARG A 45 13.68 3.19 12.22
N ILE A 46 14.98 3.15 11.91
CA ILE A 46 15.52 3.72 10.67
C ILE A 46 14.92 2.98 9.47
N LEU A 47 14.94 1.65 9.45
CA LEU A 47 14.37 0.87 8.36
C LEU A 47 12.87 1.14 8.19
N SER A 48 12.10 1.21 9.27
CA SER A 48 10.67 1.55 9.24
C SER A 48 10.43 2.96 8.70
N ALA A 49 11.29 3.92 9.06
CA ALA A 49 11.16 5.31 8.62
C ALA A 49 11.47 5.51 7.13
N PHE A 50 12.33 4.66 6.53
CA PHE A 50 12.74 4.80 5.13
C PHE A 50 12.07 3.81 4.18
N ALA A 51 11.87 2.56 4.59
CA ALA A 51 11.45 1.50 3.69
C ALA A 51 10.12 1.79 3.00
N MET A 52 9.09 2.20 3.74
CA MET A 52 7.78 2.52 3.18
C MET A 52 7.76 3.85 2.40
N PRO A 53 8.29 4.98 2.92
CA PRO A 53 8.35 6.24 2.18
C PRO A 53 9.08 6.14 0.84
N VAL A 54 10.10 5.31 0.72
CA VAL A 54 10.83 5.09 -0.55
C VAL A 54 9.89 4.61 -1.65
N PHE A 55 8.95 3.69 -1.37
CA PHE A 55 8.00 3.24 -2.37
C PHE A 55 7.06 4.35 -2.83
N PHE A 56 6.59 5.20 -1.91
CA PHE A 56 5.78 6.37 -2.27
C PHE A 56 6.57 7.37 -3.10
N PHE A 57 7.83 7.64 -2.71
CA PHE A 57 8.72 8.51 -3.47
C PHE A 57 8.95 7.98 -4.88
N VAL A 58 9.31 6.71 -5.02
CA VAL A 58 9.53 6.07 -6.32
C VAL A 58 8.24 6.06 -7.16
N ASN A 59 7.09 5.81 -6.53
CA ASN A 59 5.81 5.88 -7.23
C ASN A 59 5.52 7.29 -7.76
N GLY A 60 5.78 8.33 -6.96
CA GLY A 60 5.65 9.72 -7.38
C GLY A 60 6.66 10.09 -8.48
N PHE A 61 7.91 9.68 -8.33
CA PHE A 61 8.97 9.93 -9.33
C PHE A 61 8.66 9.28 -10.69
N LEU A 62 8.07 8.09 -10.70
CA LEU A 62 7.66 7.37 -11.90
C LEU A 62 6.25 7.74 -12.38
N TYR A 63 5.59 8.66 -11.67
CA TYR A 63 4.26 9.07 -12.05
C TYR A 63 4.26 9.72 -13.43
N LYS A 64 3.47 9.17 -14.33
CA LYS A 64 3.20 9.76 -15.65
C LYS A 64 1.70 9.68 -15.90
N ASN A 65 1.07 10.82 -16.05
CA ASN A 65 -0.31 10.90 -16.50
C ASN A 65 -0.35 10.84 -18.03
N LYS A 66 -0.69 9.67 -18.55
CA LYS A 66 -0.76 9.44 -20.01
C LYS A 66 -2.08 9.93 -20.62
N ASN A 67 -3.10 10.11 -19.81
CA ASN A 67 -4.46 10.45 -20.24
C ASN A 67 -4.99 11.60 -19.39
N ILE A 68 -4.27 12.74 -19.42
CA ILE A 68 -4.62 13.89 -18.58
C ILE A 68 -6.03 14.42 -18.89
N ASP A 69 -6.48 14.33 -20.13
CA ASP A 69 -7.82 14.73 -20.56
C ASP A 69 -8.92 13.74 -20.14
N HIS A 70 -8.55 12.53 -19.76
CA HIS A 70 -9.46 11.44 -19.41
C HIS A 70 -9.13 10.83 -18.05
N PRO A 71 -9.33 11.56 -16.92
CA PRO A 71 -8.90 11.13 -15.60
C PRO A 71 -9.54 9.80 -15.18
N VAL A 72 -10.78 9.53 -15.57
CA VAL A 72 -11.48 8.28 -15.26
C VAL A 72 -10.75 7.08 -15.87
N LYS A 73 -10.28 7.18 -17.12
CA LYS A 73 -9.52 6.11 -17.79
C LYS A 73 -8.21 5.82 -17.06
N GLU A 74 -7.55 6.86 -16.58
CA GLU A 74 -6.31 6.74 -15.83
C GLU A 74 -6.55 6.13 -14.44
N ILE A 75 -7.61 6.53 -13.73
CA ILE A 75 -8.03 5.95 -12.46
C ILE A 75 -8.33 4.46 -12.61
N VAL A 76 -9.14 4.07 -13.61
CA VAL A 76 -9.44 2.65 -13.88
C VAL A 76 -8.16 1.86 -14.16
N ARG A 77 -7.20 2.43 -14.88
CA ARG A 77 -5.90 1.80 -15.12
C ARG A 77 -5.13 1.57 -13.82
N LYS A 78 -5.14 2.54 -12.89
CA LYS A 78 -4.49 2.42 -11.58
C LYS A 78 -5.22 1.43 -10.68
N ILE A 79 -6.54 1.44 -10.67
CA ILE A 79 -7.35 0.42 -9.94
C ILE A 79 -6.96 -0.98 -10.44
N LYS A 80 -6.93 -1.22 -11.73
CA LYS A 80 -6.49 -2.52 -12.28
C LYS A 80 -5.08 -2.89 -11.83
N SER A 81 -4.17 -1.94 -11.75
CA SER A 81 -2.76 -2.19 -11.42
C SER A 81 -2.52 -2.50 -9.94
N TYR A 82 -3.31 -1.95 -9.02
CA TYR A 82 -3.10 -2.07 -7.58
C TYR A 82 -4.18 -2.91 -6.88
N TYR A 83 -5.45 -2.74 -7.26
CA TYR A 83 -6.55 -3.45 -6.61
C TYR A 83 -6.61 -4.93 -7.00
N PHE A 84 -6.31 -5.28 -8.26
CA PHE A 84 -6.30 -6.70 -8.64
C PHE A 84 -5.24 -7.53 -7.89
N PRO A 85 -3.98 -7.11 -7.79
CA PRO A 85 -3.01 -7.80 -6.94
C PRO A 85 -3.46 -7.85 -5.48
N PHE A 86 -3.98 -6.75 -4.94
CA PHE A 86 -4.53 -6.70 -3.59
C PHE A 86 -5.60 -7.77 -3.38
N LEU A 87 -6.58 -7.83 -4.28
CA LEU A 87 -7.66 -8.82 -4.19
C LEU A 87 -7.14 -10.26 -4.37
N ALA A 88 -6.23 -10.49 -5.31
CA ALA A 88 -5.65 -11.81 -5.55
C ALA A 88 -4.93 -12.35 -4.32
N TYR A 89 -4.10 -11.53 -3.66
CA TYR A 89 -3.42 -11.92 -2.42
C TYR A 89 -4.38 -12.12 -1.25
N ASN A 90 -5.39 -11.25 -1.09
CA ASN A 90 -6.42 -11.44 -0.07
C ASN A 90 -7.17 -12.77 -0.26
N LEU A 91 -7.59 -13.08 -1.49
CA LEU A 91 -8.28 -14.32 -1.79
C LEU A 91 -7.37 -15.53 -1.60
N PHE A 92 -6.09 -15.43 -1.94
CA PHE A 92 -5.13 -16.47 -1.67
C PHE A 92 -5.06 -16.78 -0.17
N TYR A 93 -4.87 -15.77 0.67
CA TYR A 93 -4.83 -15.98 2.12
C TYR A 93 -6.16 -16.46 2.68
N LEU A 94 -7.29 -15.98 2.16
CA LEU A 94 -8.62 -16.45 2.57
C LEU A 94 -8.80 -17.94 2.26
N VAL A 95 -8.51 -18.39 1.03
CA VAL A 95 -8.67 -19.78 0.61
C VAL A 95 -7.80 -20.72 1.45
N PHE A 96 -6.58 -20.31 1.75
CA PHE A 96 -5.63 -21.13 2.54
C PHE A 96 -5.69 -20.85 4.05
N HIS A 97 -6.65 -20.06 4.54
CA HIS A 97 -6.77 -19.70 5.96
C HIS A 97 -6.74 -20.92 6.88
N ASN A 98 -7.62 -21.89 6.66
CA ASN A 98 -7.71 -23.09 7.49
C ASN A 98 -6.45 -23.97 7.42
N LEU A 99 -5.75 -23.97 6.27
CA LEU A 99 -4.47 -24.64 6.14
C LEU A 99 -3.40 -23.96 7.00
N PHE A 100 -3.34 -22.64 7.01
CA PHE A 100 -2.41 -21.88 7.84
C PHE A 100 -2.69 -22.06 9.33
N VAL A 101 -3.97 -22.13 9.73
CA VAL A 101 -4.35 -22.49 11.11
C VAL A 101 -3.87 -23.90 11.45
N TYR A 102 -4.08 -24.86 10.56
CA TYR A 102 -3.63 -26.25 10.77
C TYR A 102 -2.10 -26.37 10.90
N LEU A 103 -1.35 -25.59 10.13
CA LEU A 103 0.10 -25.56 10.17
C LEU A 103 0.67 -24.73 11.34
N HIS A 104 -0.18 -24.22 12.23
CA HIS A 104 0.21 -23.36 13.35
C HIS A 104 1.01 -22.11 12.92
N MET A 105 0.73 -21.57 11.74
CA MET A 105 1.35 -20.35 11.23
C MET A 105 0.68 -19.09 11.76
N LEU A 106 -0.48 -19.22 12.40
CA LEU A 106 -1.22 -18.13 13.07
C LEU A 106 -0.92 -18.15 14.56
N ASP A 107 -0.62 -16.98 15.10
CA ASP A 107 -0.44 -16.82 16.54
C ASP A 107 -1.79 -16.94 17.27
N ALA A 108 -1.84 -17.69 18.38
CA ALA A 108 -3.06 -17.95 19.15
C ALA A 108 -3.76 -16.66 19.65
N GLU A 109 -3.01 -15.57 19.79
CA GLU A 109 -3.46 -14.26 20.23
C GLU A 109 -4.40 -13.58 19.22
N TYR A 110 -4.42 -14.02 17.94
CA TYR A 110 -5.13 -13.39 16.84
C TYR A 110 -6.30 -14.20 16.27
N GLY A 111 -6.82 -15.17 17.04
CA GLY A 111 -8.01 -15.91 16.67
C GLY A 111 -7.76 -17.07 15.71
N ASN A 112 -7.11 -18.13 16.23
CA ASN A 112 -6.88 -19.40 15.52
C ASN A 112 -8.17 -20.21 15.30
N SER A 113 -9.28 -19.57 14.94
CA SER A 113 -10.50 -20.27 14.66
C SER A 113 -10.55 -20.70 13.19
N TYR A 114 -10.86 -21.97 12.98
CA TYR A 114 -11.19 -22.45 11.64
C TYR A 114 -12.41 -21.71 11.10
N TYR A 115 -12.32 -21.27 9.85
CA TYR A 115 -13.43 -20.67 9.16
C TYR A 115 -14.42 -21.76 8.70
N GLY A 116 -15.68 -21.61 9.09
CA GLY A 116 -16.77 -22.31 8.47
C GLY A 116 -17.24 -21.59 7.19
N TRP A 117 -18.25 -22.13 6.50
CA TRP A 117 -18.71 -21.55 5.25
C TRP A 117 -19.27 -20.12 5.39
N LYS A 118 -19.86 -19.79 6.54
CA LYS A 118 -20.39 -18.43 6.82
C LYS A 118 -19.27 -17.41 6.99
N GLU A 119 -18.22 -17.81 7.68
CA GLU A 119 -17.03 -17.00 7.88
C GLU A 119 -16.33 -16.76 6.53
N TYR A 120 -16.17 -17.80 5.71
CA TYR A 120 -15.63 -17.65 4.36
C TYR A 120 -16.44 -16.68 3.51
N ALA A 121 -17.77 -16.78 3.51
CA ALA A 121 -18.64 -15.88 2.75
C ALA A 121 -18.52 -14.43 3.25
N LYS A 122 -18.50 -14.23 4.58
CA LYS A 122 -18.30 -12.93 5.19
C LYS A 122 -16.96 -12.32 4.79
N HIS A 123 -15.87 -13.05 4.96
CA HIS A 123 -14.50 -12.57 4.66
C HIS A 123 -14.29 -12.36 3.16
N PHE A 124 -14.93 -13.15 2.31
CA PHE A 124 -14.93 -12.92 0.86
C PHE A 124 -15.57 -11.57 0.50
N LEU A 125 -16.74 -11.25 1.06
CA LEU A 125 -17.39 -9.96 0.85
C LEU A 125 -16.54 -8.81 1.40
N LEU A 126 -15.95 -9.00 2.57
CA LEU A 126 -15.04 -8.02 3.17
C LEU A 126 -13.79 -7.80 2.30
N ALA A 127 -13.21 -8.84 1.73
CA ALA A 127 -12.04 -8.72 0.84
C ALA A 127 -12.38 -7.89 -0.41
N ILE A 128 -13.55 -8.08 -1.01
CA ILE A 128 -14.01 -7.26 -2.15
C ILE A 128 -14.22 -5.80 -1.77
N THR A 129 -14.63 -5.50 -0.53
CA THR A 129 -14.80 -4.11 -0.06
C THR A 129 -13.49 -3.46 0.41
N GLY A 130 -12.35 -4.14 0.26
CA GLY A 130 -11.03 -3.61 0.60
C GLY A 130 -10.59 -3.90 2.03
N HIS A 131 -11.32 -4.73 2.78
CA HIS A 131 -10.85 -5.25 4.05
C HIS A 131 -9.75 -6.29 3.82
N ARG A 132 -8.82 -6.36 4.74
CA ARG A 132 -7.67 -7.26 4.67
C ARG A 132 -7.89 -8.49 5.50
N GLU A 133 -7.52 -9.64 4.98
CA GLU A 133 -7.32 -10.84 5.78
C GLU A 133 -6.13 -10.65 6.72
N PHE A 134 -6.11 -11.42 7.80
CA PHE A 134 -5.06 -11.31 8.82
C PHE A 134 -3.66 -11.42 8.23
N PHE A 135 -3.40 -12.44 7.41
CA PHE A 135 -2.10 -12.62 6.72
C PHE A 135 -1.78 -11.55 5.67
N SER A 136 -2.77 -10.79 5.27
CA SER A 136 -2.60 -9.75 4.27
C SER A 136 -2.27 -8.38 4.88
N GLY A 137 -1.78 -8.37 6.11
CA GLY A 137 -1.46 -7.14 6.85
C GLY A 137 -0.63 -6.13 6.06
N ALA A 138 0.39 -6.58 5.32
CA ALA A 138 1.23 -5.72 4.50
C ALA A 138 0.51 -5.11 3.28
N LEU A 139 -0.66 -5.63 2.88
CA LEU A 139 -1.40 -5.15 1.70
C LEU A 139 -2.05 -3.77 1.88
N TRP A 140 -2.11 -3.22 3.10
CA TRP A 140 -2.56 -1.84 3.32
C TRP A 140 -1.82 -0.84 2.43
N PHE A 141 -0.57 -1.14 2.15
CA PHE A 141 0.30 -0.32 1.34
C PHE A 141 -0.20 -0.18 -0.12
N LEU A 142 -0.75 -1.26 -0.71
CA LEU A 142 -1.32 -1.21 -2.06
C LEU A 142 -2.55 -0.29 -2.12
N GLY A 143 -3.40 -0.35 -1.09
CA GLY A 143 -4.55 0.55 -0.96
C GLY A 143 -4.11 2.01 -0.81
N SER A 144 -3.10 2.27 0.03
CA SER A 144 -2.56 3.60 0.25
C SER A 144 -1.94 4.19 -1.02
N ILE A 145 -1.13 3.42 -1.76
CA ILE A 145 -0.57 3.85 -3.06
C ILE A 145 -1.68 4.13 -4.07
N LEU A 146 -2.73 3.30 -4.13
CA LEU A 146 -3.86 3.53 -5.02
C LEU A 146 -4.54 4.85 -4.71
N MET A 147 -4.84 5.13 -3.43
CA MET A 147 -5.47 6.38 -3.00
C MET A 147 -4.62 7.61 -3.35
N VAL A 148 -3.31 7.53 -3.07
CA VAL A 148 -2.36 8.60 -3.44
C VAL A 148 -2.37 8.83 -4.95
N ASN A 149 -2.33 7.78 -5.78
CA ASN A 149 -2.40 7.93 -7.24
C ASN A 149 -3.71 8.56 -7.71
N ILE A 150 -4.86 8.20 -7.10
CA ILE A 150 -6.16 8.80 -7.45
C ILE A 150 -6.14 10.30 -7.15
N VAL A 151 -5.67 10.70 -5.97
CA VAL A 151 -5.54 12.12 -5.59
C VAL A 151 -4.63 12.86 -6.59
N TYR A 152 -3.47 12.28 -6.94
CA TYR A 152 -2.55 12.86 -7.92
C TYR A 152 -3.22 13.05 -9.29
N ILE A 153 -3.96 12.04 -9.79
CA ILE A 153 -4.64 12.12 -11.08
C ILE A 153 -5.68 13.24 -11.07
N LEU A 154 -6.47 13.37 -10.00
CA LEU A 154 -7.49 14.40 -9.89
C LEU A 154 -6.87 15.80 -9.81
N VAL A 155 -5.87 15.99 -8.97
CA VAL A 155 -5.16 17.27 -8.84
C VAL A 155 -4.52 17.68 -10.16
N ASP A 156 -3.82 16.75 -10.83
CA ASP A 156 -3.16 16.98 -12.11
C ASP A 156 -4.17 17.37 -13.20
N TYR A 157 -5.31 16.68 -13.26
CA TYR A 157 -6.41 17.02 -14.18
C TYR A 157 -6.96 18.43 -13.93
N PHE A 158 -7.25 18.79 -12.67
CA PHE A 158 -7.76 20.12 -12.34
C PHE A 158 -6.77 21.23 -12.67
N ILE A 159 -5.48 21.01 -12.40
CA ILE A 159 -4.43 21.97 -12.72
C ILE A 159 -4.27 22.13 -14.22
N TYR A 160 -4.29 21.02 -14.96
CA TYR A 160 -4.26 21.05 -16.43
C TYR A 160 -5.42 21.86 -16.99
N LYS A 161 -6.64 21.60 -16.51
CA LYS A 161 -7.86 22.29 -16.97
C LYS A 161 -7.84 23.79 -16.65
N THR A 162 -7.22 24.20 -15.56
CA THR A 162 -7.09 25.62 -15.15
C THR A 162 -5.89 26.33 -15.79
N GLY A 163 -5.03 25.62 -16.50
CA GLY A 163 -3.79 26.17 -17.09
C GLY A 163 -2.73 26.61 -16.09
N LYS A 164 -2.91 26.31 -14.79
CA LYS A 164 -2.03 26.74 -13.70
C LYS A 164 -0.92 25.73 -13.38
N THR A 165 -0.34 25.12 -14.39
CA THR A 165 0.67 24.03 -14.22
C THR A 165 1.90 24.44 -13.41
N LYS A 166 2.29 25.72 -13.44
CA LYS A 166 3.42 26.23 -12.63
C LYS A 166 3.19 26.10 -11.11
N TYR A 167 1.95 25.99 -10.66
CA TYR A 167 1.60 25.84 -9.25
C TYR A 167 1.44 24.38 -8.82
N LEU A 168 1.61 23.42 -9.73
CA LEU A 168 1.43 21.99 -9.47
C LEU A 168 2.18 21.55 -8.21
N LEU A 169 3.47 21.90 -8.10
CA LEU A 169 4.29 21.49 -6.97
C LEU A 169 3.78 22.04 -5.63
N TYR A 170 3.34 23.30 -5.61
CA TYR A 170 2.82 23.95 -4.39
C TYR A 170 1.49 23.32 -3.97
N ILE A 171 0.59 23.08 -4.93
CA ILE A 171 -0.73 22.47 -4.65
C ILE A 171 -0.55 21.04 -4.16
N MET A 172 0.33 20.26 -4.80
CA MET A 172 0.63 18.90 -4.36
C MET A 172 1.25 18.86 -2.97
N GLY A 173 2.18 19.79 -2.68
CA GLY A 173 2.75 19.94 -1.34
C GLY A 173 1.69 20.28 -0.30
N ALA A 174 0.79 21.22 -0.59
CA ALA A 174 -0.31 21.58 0.30
C ALA A 174 -1.29 20.43 0.54
N VAL A 175 -1.69 19.70 -0.50
CA VAL A 175 -2.55 18.52 -0.40
C VAL A 175 -1.88 17.44 0.46
N THR A 176 -0.60 17.15 0.23
CA THR A 176 0.14 16.16 1.03
C THR A 176 0.21 16.60 2.50
N PHE A 177 0.51 17.87 2.76
CA PHE A 177 0.55 18.42 4.12
C PHE A 177 -0.80 18.31 4.84
N ILE A 178 -1.91 18.66 4.17
CA ILE A 178 -3.26 18.52 4.72
C ILE A 178 -3.59 17.06 5.03
N LEU A 179 -3.23 16.13 4.14
CA LEU A 179 -3.46 14.69 4.36
C LEU A 179 -2.68 14.16 5.57
N VAL A 180 -1.43 14.62 5.74
CA VAL A 180 -0.61 14.26 6.92
C VAL A 180 -1.23 14.80 8.20
N LEU A 181 -1.67 16.07 8.21
CA LEU A 181 -2.35 16.66 9.38
C LEU A 181 -3.66 15.93 9.69
N ALA A 182 -4.46 15.62 8.67
CA ALA A 182 -5.71 14.86 8.85
C ALA A 182 -5.45 13.46 9.40
N GLY A 183 -4.42 12.79 8.92
CA GLY A 183 -3.99 11.48 9.44
C GLY A 183 -3.59 11.51 10.91
N ASN A 184 -2.91 12.58 11.35
CA ASN A 184 -2.47 12.76 12.74
C ASN A 184 -3.59 13.21 13.68
N SER A 185 -4.64 13.86 13.17
CA SER A 185 -5.72 14.43 13.99
C SER A 185 -6.70 13.40 14.56
N GLY A 186 -6.55 12.13 14.24
CA GLY A 186 -7.47 11.06 14.67
C GLY A 186 -8.85 11.08 14.01
N TYR A 187 -9.11 12.02 13.11
CA TYR A 187 -10.36 12.12 12.32
C TYR A 187 -10.42 11.10 11.17
N VAL A 188 -9.33 10.36 10.91
CA VAL A 188 -9.34 9.31 9.89
C VAL A 188 -10.15 8.13 10.42
N PRO A 189 -11.16 7.64 9.68
CA PRO A 189 -11.96 6.49 10.08
C PRO A 189 -11.07 5.30 10.48
N SER A 190 -11.52 4.54 11.47
CA SER A 190 -10.76 3.38 12.00
C SER A 190 -10.37 2.35 10.93
N THR A 191 -11.10 2.32 9.82
CA THR A 191 -10.77 1.52 8.62
C THR A 191 -9.49 1.97 7.92
N MET A 192 -9.06 3.22 8.13
CA MET A 192 -7.80 3.78 7.61
C MET A 192 -6.74 3.96 8.73
N LYS A 193 -7.10 3.77 9.99
CA LYS A 193 -6.11 3.74 11.07
C LYS A 193 -5.22 2.53 10.83
N LEU A 194 -3.97 2.80 10.54
CA LEU A 194 -2.90 1.86 10.72
C LEU A 194 -3.01 1.37 12.16
N SER A 195 -3.39 0.10 12.34
CA SER A 195 -3.28 -0.52 13.65
C SER A 195 -1.80 -0.45 14.04
N THR A 196 -1.49 0.46 14.93
CA THR A 196 -0.22 0.51 15.66
C THR A 196 -0.09 -0.72 16.53
#